data_ca924360094a2a66e5ef71a51172dc03
#
_entry.id   ca924360094a2a66e5ef71a51172dc03
#
_cell.length_a   1.000
_cell.length_b   1.000
_cell.length_c   1.000
_cell.angle_alpha   90.00
_cell.angle_beta   90.00
_cell.angle_gamma   90.00
#
_symmetry.space_group_name_H-M   'P 1'
#
loop_
_entity.id
_entity.type
_entity.pdbx_description
1 polymer ?
#
loop_
_entity_poly.entity_id
_entity_poly.type
_entity_poly.pdbx_seq_one_letter_code
_entity_poly.pdbx_strand_id
1 'polypeptide(L)'
;AFFAIASFFGLLASILSLSRGGWPALIAIPVIFFFIFRESKKIALFFTLSLLPIFLIFINLPPVESRIQEATKQINGYFDEHEQYVQTSLGARLEMWKTALLMGKEKPFTGWGDKNIQNKRLEYVEKSISNPVIMEYNHAHNDFLEMWARRGIIGIIALIGIYVIPILLIISFYRKNKYTVKNNERLTSINKFLVISGVLIYFGYFIFGLSDVFFTFVIGHNFYLFSLIFILSSMQWIQKTNSK
;
A
#
# COMPACT_ATOMS: atom_id res chain seq x y z
N ALA A 1 -23.05 8.99 -10.90
CA ALA A 1 -23.71 8.94 -9.58
C ALA A 1 -23.32 7.69 -8.78
N PHE A 2 -23.52 6.46 -9.27
CA PHE A 2 -23.27 5.20 -8.54
C PHE A 2 -21.83 5.09 -8.00
N PHE A 3 -20.82 5.31 -8.84
CA PHE A 3 -19.41 5.24 -8.39
C PHE A 3 -19.05 6.29 -7.34
N ALA A 4 -19.62 7.49 -7.41
CA ALA A 4 -19.41 8.52 -6.39
C ALA A 4 -20.00 8.12 -5.04
N ILE A 5 -21.19 7.53 -5.06
CA ILE A 5 -21.87 7.01 -3.86
C ILE A 5 -21.05 5.86 -3.26
N ALA A 6 -20.61 4.89 -4.08
CA ALA A 6 -19.80 3.77 -3.63
C ALA A 6 -18.45 4.24 -3.05
N SER A 7 -17.80 5.22 -3.67
CA SER A 7 -16.55 5.81 -3.14
C SER A 7 -16.77 6.54 -1.82
N PHE A 8 -17.88 7.27 -1.68
CA PHE A 8 -18.25 7.94 -0.43
C PHE A 8 -18.44 6.93 0.70
N PHE A 9 -19.23 5.87 0.48
CA PHE A 9 -19.43 4.85 1.50
C PHE A 9 -18.14 4.06 1.82
N GLY A 10 -17.29 3.81 0.83
CA GLY A 10 -15.97 3.19 1.04
C GLY A 10 -15.05 4.05 1.92
N LEU A 11 -14.99 5.36 1.66
CA LEU A 11 -14.27 6.32 2.50
C LEU A 11 -14.86 6.38 3.91
N LEU A 12 -16.17 6.48 4.02
CA LEU A 12 -16.88 6.51 5.31
C LEU A 12 -16.59 5.24 6.13
N ALA A 13 -16.67 4.07 5.52
CA ALA A 13 -16.34 2.79 6.16
C ALA A 13 -14.87 2.75 6.62
N SER A 14 -13.93 3.24 5.81
CA SER A 14 -12.50 3.33 6.17
C SER A 14 -12.28 4.25 7.38
N ILE A 15 -12.98 5.38 7.44
CA ILE A 15 -12.93 6.32 8.57
C ILE A 15 -13.53 5.69 9.83
N LEU A 16 -14.74 5.12 9.71
CA LEU A 16 -15.47 4.54 10.84
C LEU A 16 -14.79 3.29 11.40
N SER A 17 -14.02 2.55 10.57
CA SER A 17 -13.24 1.41 11.07
C SER A 17 -12.14 1.81 12.05
N LEU A 18 -11.76 3.08 12.10
CA LEU A 18 -10.64 3.62 12.90
C LEU A 18 -9.32 2.86 12.69
N SER A 19 -9.22 2.10 11.59
CA SER A 19 -8.02 1.36 11.21
C SER A 19 -6.97 2.31 10.66
N ARG A 20 -5.86 2.46 11.39
CA ARG A 20 -4.76 3.37 11.03
C ARG A 20 -4.07 2.97 9.72
N GLY A 21 -4.13 1.70 9.34
CA GLY A 21 -3.47 1.17 8.15
C GLY A 21 -3.96 1.80 6.83
N GLY A 22 -5.22 2.25 6.76
CA GLY A 22 -5.80 2.91 5.58
C GLY A 22 -5.50 4.40 5.45
N TRP A 23 -5.08 5.08 6.53
CA TRP A 23 -4.91 6.53 6.55
C TRP A 23 -3.83 7.07 5.60
N PRO A 24 -2.66 6.40 5.43
CA PRO A 24 -1.67 6.83 4.45
C PRO A 24 -2.21 6.86 3.02
N ALA A 25 -3.14 5.95 2.67
CA ALA A 25 -3.78 5.94 1.35
C ALA A 25 -4.68 7.16 1.14
N LEU A 26 -5.35 7.67 2.18
CA LEU A 26 -6.18 8.88 2.09
C LEU A 26 -5.34 10.13 1.75
N ILE A 27 -4.11 10.19 2.21
CA ILE A 27 -3.16 11.27 1.89
C ILE A 27 -2.59 11.08 0.48
N ALA A 28 -2.29 9.85 0.10
CA ALA A 28 -1.65 9.53 -1.18
C ALA A 28 -2.59 9.70 -2.38
N ILE A 29 -3.89 9.41 -2.23
CA ILE A 29 -4.88 9.52 -3.31
C ILE A 29 -4.94 10.93 -3.92
N PRO A 30 -5.07 12.04 -3.16
CA PRO A 30 -5.06 13.39 -3.71
C PRO A 30 -3.79 13.72 -4.51
N VAL A 31 -2.64 13.30 -4.00
CA VAL A 31 -1.34 13.53 -4.65
C VAL A 31 -1.30 12.81 -5.99
N ILE A 32 -1.73 11.55 -6.04
CA ILE A 32 -1.79 10.77 -7.28
C ILE A 32 -2.76 11.42 -8.28
N PHE A 33 -3.93 11.84 -7.80
CA PHE A 33 -4.93 12.54 -8.62
C PHE A 33 -4.33 13.81 -9.25
N PHE A 34 -3.58 14.59 -8.48
CA PHE A 34 -2.90 15.78 -9.00
C PHE A 34 -1.94 15.45 -10.15
N PHE A 35 -1.15 14.39 -10.03
CA PHE A 35 -0.21 13.98 -11.08
C PHE A 35 -0.91 13.40 -12.31
N ILE A 36 -2.00 12.64 -12.13
CA ILE A 36 -2.75 12.02 -13.24
C ILE A 36 -3.50 13.09 -14.05
N PHE A 37 -4.13 14.06 -13.39
CA PHE A 37 -4.89 15.14 -14.02
C PHE A 37 -4.06 16.36 -14.34
N ARG A 38 -2.74 16.25 -14.42
CA ARG A 38 -1.81 17.33 -14.72
C ARG A 38 -2.17 18.11 -16.00
N GLU A 39 -2.78 17.47 -17.01
CA GLU A 39 -3.27 18.10 -18.23
C GLU A 39 -4.48 19.04 -17.99
N SER A 40 -5.27 18.76 -16.95
CA SER A 40 -6.40 19.57 -16.50
C SER A 40 -6.13 20.19 -15.13
N LYS A 41 -5.16 21.11 -15.06
CA LYS A 41 -4.73 21.76 -13.80
C LYS A 41 -5.90 22.27 -12.95
N LYS A 42 -6.95 22.80 -13.60
CA LYS A 42 -8.17 23.28 -12.90
C LYS A 42 -8.90 22.15 -12.18
N ILE A 43 -9.06 20.99 -12.82
CA ILE A 43 -9.73 19.81 -12.23
C ILE A 43 -8.86 19.24 -11.09
N ALA A 44 -7.56 19.07 -11.34
CA ALA A 44 -6.62 18.60 -10.32
C ALA A 44 -6.62 19.50 -9.09
N LEU A 45 -6.53 20.81 -9.30
CA LEU A 45 -6.55 21.81 -8.24
C LEU A 45 -7.88 21.82 -7.49
N PHE A 46 -9.02 21.77 -8.21
CA PHE A 46 -10.35 21.71 -7.59
C PHE A 46 -10.49 20.49 -6.68
N PHE A 47 -10.12 19.29 -7.15
CA PHE A 47 -10.17 18.07 -6.33
C PHE A 47 -9.23 18.14 -5.12
N THR A 48 -7.98 18.60 -5.32
CA THR A 48 -7.03 18.73 -4.21
C THR A 48 -7.53 19.73 -3.16
N LEU A 49 -8.03 20.87 -3.59
CA LEU A 49 -8.56 21.90 -2.69
C LEU A 49 -9.88 21.45 -2.01
N SER A 50 -10.72 20.65 -2.67
CA SER A 50 -11.96 20.13 -2.05
C SER A 50 -11.69 19.04 -1.02
N LEU A 51 -10.60 18.28 -1.17
CA LEU A 51 -10.21 17.24 -0.21
C LEU A 51 -9.48 17.81 1.01
N LEU A 52 -8.84 18.96 0.90
CA LEU A 52 -8.11 19.59 2.00
C LEU A 52 -9.01 19.91 3.22
N PRO A 53 -10.17 20.61 3.07
CA PRO A 53 -11.05 20.83 4.21
C PRO A 53 -11.60 19.52 4.78
N ILE A 54 -11.91 18.53 3.96
CA ILE A 54 -12.36 17.21 4.44
C ILE A 54 -11.25 16.56 5.29
N PHE A 55 -10.02 16.63 4.85
CA PHE A 55 -8.87 16.10 5.59
C PHE A 55 -8.65 16.87 6.90
N LEU A 56 -8.74 18.22 6.87
CA LEU A 56 -8.61 19.04 8.07
C LEU A 56 -9.72 18.76 9.07
N ILE A 57 -10.96 18.58 8.63
CA ILE A 57 -12.07 18.18 9.51
C ILE A 57 -11.78 16.78 10.09
N PHE A 58 -11.34 15.83 9.24
CA PHE A 58 -11.07 14.46 9.65
C PHE A 58 -10.02 14.37 10.76
N ILE A 59 -8.87 15.06 10.64
CA ILE A 59 -7.81 15.01 11.66
C ILE A 59 -8.21 15.63 13.00
N ASN A 60 -9.22 16.53 12.99
CA ASN A 60 -9.74 17.17 14.18
C ASN A 60 -10.97 16.46 14.77
N LEU A 61 -11.40 15.33 14.21
CA LEU A 61 -12.44 14.52 14.84
C LEU A 61 -11.91 13.91 16.15
N PRO A 62 -12.64 14.01 17.28
CA PRO A 62 -12.18 13.49 18.57
C PRO A 62 -11.69 12.02 18.54
N PRO A 63 -12.36 11.09 17.81
CA PRO A 63 -11.86 9.72 17.69
C PRO A 63 -10.53 9.61 16.93
N VAL A 64 -10.28 10.50 15.96
CA VAL A 64 -9.04 10.50 15.17
C VAL A 64 -7.91 11.14 15.97
N GLU A 65 -8.17 12.25 16.59
CA GLU A 65 -7.22 12.95 17.48
C GLU A 65 -6.74 12.02 18.61
N SER A 66 -7.66 11.34 19.30
CA SER A 66 -7.30 10.40 20.37
C SER A 66 -6.43 9.25 19.85
N ARG A 67 -6.69 8.76 18.61
CA ARG A 67 -5.87 7.72 17.97
C ARG A 67 -4.47 8.20 17.59
N ILE A 68 -4.34 9.47 17.19
CA ILE A 68 -3.02 10.07 16.90
C ILE A 68 -2.23 10.23 18.20
N GLN A 69 -2.85 10.75 19.25
CA GLN A 69 -2.23 10.90 20.56
C GLN A 69 -1.80 9.55 21.14
N GLU A 70 -2.67 8.53 21.07
CA GLU A 70 -2.34 7.16 21.48
C GLU A 70 -1.16 6.60 20.66
N ALA A 71 -1.14 6.80 19.33
CA ALA A 71 -0.04 6.37 18.49
C ALA A 71 1.28 7.04 18.90
N THR A 72 1.27 8.35 19.11
CA THR A 72 2.44 9.10 19.53
C THR A 72 2.94 8.62 20.89
N LYS A 73 2.01 8.40 21.85
CA LYS A 73 2.37 7.84 23.17
C LYS A 73 2.97 6.46 23.07
N GLN A 74 2.42 5.55 22.23
CA GLN A 74 2.96 4.21 22.04
C GLN A 74 4.34 4.22 21.40
N ILE A 75 4.59 5.11 20.43
CA ILE A 75 5.88 5.23 19.76
C ILE A 75 6.93 5.77 20.74
N ASN A 76 6.66 6.89 21.41
CA ASN A 76 7.60 7.47 22.36
C ASN A 76 7.86 6.51 23.51
N GLY A 77 6.81 5.93 24.09
CA GLY A 77 6.93 4.96 25.17
C GLY A 77 7.73 3.70 24.78
N TYR A 78 7.68 3.26 23.52
CA TYR A 78 8.53 2.15 23.05
C TYR A 78 10.01 2.47 23.15
N PHE A 79 10.43 3.72 22.94
CA PHE A 79 11.83 4.12 23.05
C PHE A 79 12.25 4.49 24.48
N ASP A 80 11.33 5.02 25.29
CA ASP A 80 11.61 5.54 26.63
C ASP A 80 11.39 4.46 27.71
N GLU A 81 10.30 3.67 27.58
CA GLU A 81 9.83 2.67 28.55
C GLU A 81 9.50 1.35 27.84
N HIS A 82 10.46 0.76 27.15
CA HIS A 82 10.32 -0.35 26.21
C HIS A 82 9.43 -1.49 26.72
N GLU A 83 9.71 -2.01 27.92
CA GLU A 83 8.99 -3.18 28.49
C GLU A 83 7.48 -2.91 28.66
N GLN A 84 7.08 -1.69 28.97
CA GLN A 84 5.68 -1.33 29.15
C GLN A 84 4.94 -1.18 27.82
N TYR A 85 5.61 -0.67 26.79
CA TYR A 85 4.97 -0.31 25.52
C TYR A 85 5.19 -1.31 24.40
N VAL A 86 6.09 -2.26 24.53
CA VAL A 86 6.36 -3.28 23.49
C VAL A 86 5.13 -4.17 23.19
N GLN A 87 4.25 -4.36 24.17
CA GLN A 87 3.00 -5.13 24.03
C GLN A 87 1.86 -4.31 23.36
N THR A 88 2.05 -3.02 23.13
CA THR A 88 1.06 -2.21 22.42
C THR A 88 1.08 -2.52 20.93
N SER A 89 -0.01 -2.19 20.22
CA SER A 89 -0.12 -2.46 18.77
C SER A 89 1.01 -1.87 17.94
N LEU A 90 1.49 -0.65 18.27
CA LEU A 90 2.62 -0.03 17.56
C LEU A 90 3.96 -0.51 18.12
N GLY A 91 4.07 -0.73 19.44
CA GLY A 91 5.28 -1.27 20.04
C GLY A 91 5.64 -2.64 19.48
N ALA A 92 4.67 -3.55 19.40
CA ALA A 92 4.87 -4.87 18.80
C ALA A 92 5.33 -4.77 17.33
N ARG A 93 4.76 -3.84 16.54
CA ARG A 93 5.21 -3.60 15.15
C ARG A 93 6.65 -3.10 15.11
N LEU A 94 7.02 -2.14 15.95
CA LEU A 94 8.39 -1.63 16.01
C LEU A 94 9.38 -2.74 16.39
N GLU A 95 9.01 -3.61 17.33
CA GLU A 95 9.84 -4.75 17.70
C GLU A 95 9.98 -5.78 16.57
N MET A 96 8.88 -6.10 15.87
CA MET A 96 8.91 -6.94 14.66
C MET A 96 9.77 -6.31 13.54
N TRP A 97 9.70 -5.00 13.34
CA TRP A 97 10.50 -4.28 12.34
C TRP A 97 11.98 -4.30 12.68
N LYS A 98 12.33 -4.01 13.94
CA LYS A 98 13.70 -4.16 14.45
C LYS A 98 14.23 -5.57 14.21
N THR A 99 13.46 -6.58 14.59
CA THR A 99 13.83 -7.99 14.41
C THR A 99 14.04 -8.33 12.93
N ALA A 100 13.11 -7.95 12.06
CA ALA A 100 13.21 -8.20 10.62
C ALA A 100 14.43 -7.53 9.99
N LEU A 101 14.76 -6.28 10.41
CA LEU A 101 15.96 -5.59 9.98
C LEU A 101 17.24 -6.32 10.38
N LEU A 102 17.32 -6.78 11.63
CA LEU A 102 18.48 -7.52 12.14
C LEU A 102 18.64 -8.86 11.41
N MET A 103 17.54 -9.62 11.25
CA MET A 103 17.55 -10.89 10.55
C MET A 103 18.01 -10.76 9.09
N GLY A 104 17.54 -9.73 8.38
CA GLY A 104 17.96 -9.48 7.01
C GLY A 104 19.43 -9.03 6.91
N LYS A 105 19.96 -8.31 7.92
CA LYS A 105 21.39 -7.97 7.98
C LYS A 105 22.29 -9.19 8.13
N GLU A 106 21.85 -10.24 8.84
CA GLU A 106 22.61 -11.49 8.96
C GLU A 106 22.68 -12.28 7.64
N LYS A 107 21.60 -12.22 6.81
CA LYS A 107 21.54 -12.88 5.51
C LYS A 107 21.04 -11.93 4.40
N PRO A 108 21.84 -10.95 4.01
CA PRO A 108 21.38 -9.83 3.19
C PRO A 108 20.98 -10.23 1.76
N PHE A 109 21.52 -11.32 1.21
CA PHE A 109 21.25 -11.70 -0.18
C PHE A 109 20.01 -12.57 -0.33
N THR A 110 19.84 -13.59 0.51
CA THR A 110 18.82 -14.63 0.37
C THR A 110 17.78 -14.66 1.47
N GLY A 111 18.03 -13.96 2.59
CA GLY A 111 17.22 -14.03 3.79
C GLY A 111 17.22 -15.43 4.43
N TRP A 112 16.29 -15.66 5.34
CA TRP A 112 16.20 -16.91 6.13
C TRP A 112 15.28 -17.96 5.51
N GLY A 113 14.46 -17.59 4.54
CA GLY A 113 13.46 -18.46 3.92
C GLY A 113 12.28 -18.77 4.83
N ASP A 114 11.18 -19.27 4.25
CA ASP A 114 9.93 -19.49 5.00
C ASP A 114 10.07 -20.58 6.07
N LYS A 115 10.90 -21.58 5.81
CA LYS A 115 11.08 -22.71 6.75
C LYS A 115 11.85 -22.31 8.02
N ASN A 116 12.78 -21.35 7.92
CA ASN A 116 13.70 -21.01 8.99
C ASN A 116 13.34 -19.73 9.74
N ILE A 117 12.44 -18.91 9.16
CA ILE A 117 12.12 -17.58 9.71
C ILE A 117 11.62 -17.63 11.14
N GLN A 118 10.74 -18.59 11.47
CA GLN A 118 10.19 -18.73 12.82
C GLN A 118 11.23 -19.25 13.82
N ASN A 119 12.06 -20.21 13.41
CA ASN A 119 13.14 -20.71 14.26
C ASN A 119 14.15 -19.59 14.57
N LYS A 120 14.44 -18.73 13.59
CA LYS A 120 15.32 -17.59 13.80
C LYS A 120 14.73 -16.52 14.72
N ARG A 121 13.42 -16.27 14.62
CA ARG A 121 12.70 -15.41 15.57
C ARG A 121 12.79 -15.96 17.00
N LEU A 122 12.55 -17.27 17.16
CA LEU A 122 12.68 -17.94 18.45
C LEU A 122 14.10 -17.80 19.03
N GLU A 123 15.12 -18.05 18.21
CA GLU A 123 16.52 -17.86 18.61
C GLU A 123 16.78 -16.43 19.11
N TYR A 124 16.19 -15.40 18.47
CA TYR A 124 16.34 -14.01 18.90
C TYR A 124 15.67 -13.73 20.24
N VAL A 125 14.52 -14.37 20.50
CA VAL A 125 13.84 -14.29 21.80
C VAL A 125 14.65 -15.00 22.88
N GLU A 126 15.14 -16.20 22.62
CA GLU A 126 15.98 -16.97 23.58
C GLU A 126 17.28 -16.24 23.94
N LYS A 127 17.84 -15.50 22.97
CA LYS A 127 19.03 -14.66 23.20
C LYS A 127 18.72 -13.27 23.76
N SER A 128 17.47 -12.97 24.09
CA SER A 128 17.01 -11.65 24.57
C SER A 128 17.37 -10.49 23.62
N ILE A 129 17.51 -10.77 22.30
CA ILE A 129 17.72 -9.76 21.26
C ILE A 129 16.39 -9.06 20.91
N SER A 130 15.31 -9.83 20.93
CA SER A 130 13.95 -9.38 20.65
C SER A 130 12.97 -9.80 21.73
N ASN A 131 11.94 -8.99 21.94
CA ASN A 131 10.90 -9.31 22.92
C ASN A 131 10.03 -10.48 22.43
N PRO A 132 9.55 -11.37 23.33
CA PRO A 132 8.69 -12.49 22.99
C PRO A 132 7.41 -12.15 22.22
N VAL A 133 6.93 -10.91 22.29
CA VAL A 133 5.75 -10.42 21.57
C VAL A 133 5.81 -10.71 20.06
N ILE A 134 7.01 -10.76 19.47
CA ILE A 134 7.16 -11.05 18.03
C ILE A 134 6.70 -12.46 17.66
N MET A 135 6.59 -13.39 18.61
CA MET A 135 6.15 -14.76 18.37
C MET A 135 4.62 -14.87 18.27
N GLU A 136 3.88 -13.85 18.70
CA GLU A 136 2.42 -13.78 18.55
C GLU A 136 1.99 -13.51 17.10
N TYR A 137 2.93 -13.08 16.26
CA TYR A 137 2.69 -12.67 14.88
C TYR A 137 3.48 -13.52 13.89
N ASN A 138 2.85 -13.88 12.77
CA ASN A 138 3.51 -14.67 11.73
C ASN A 138 4.33 -13.84 10.73
N HIS A 139 4.21 -12.51 10.78
CA HIS A 139 4.82 -11.58 9.82
C HIS A 139 5.09 -10.20 10.45
N ALA A 140 5.92 -9.39 9.80
CA ALA A 140 6.36 -8.10 10.31
C ALA A 140 5.36 -6.94 10.09
N HIS A 141 4.16 -7.16 9.55
CA HIS A 141 3.22 -6.10 9.16
C HIS A 141 3.86 -4.99 8.30
N ASN A 142 4.75 -5.39 7.41
CA ASN A 142 5.40 -4.54 6.42
C ASN A 142 6.02 -5.43 5.35
N ASP A 143 5.54 -5.33 4.10
CA ASP A 143 5.98 -6.20 2.99
C ASP A 143 7.49 -6.11 2.76
N PHE A 144 8.08 -4.92 2.86
CA PHE A 144 9.51 -4.72 2.61
C PHE A 144 10.38 -5.38 3.68
N LEU A 145 10.03 -5.18 4.95
CA LEU A 145 10.76 -5.77 6.07
C LEU A 145 10.58 -7.29 6.12
N GLU A 146 9.39 -7.77 5.81
CA GLU A 146 9.12 -9.19 5.71
C GLU A 146 9.95 -9.83 4.57
N MET A 147 9.98 -9.20 3.38
CA MET A 147 10.80 -9.67 2.26
C MET A 147 12.29 -9.57 2.55
N TRP A 148 12.74 -8.52 3.25
CA TRP A 148 14.12 -8.39 3.68
C TRP A 148 14.55 -9.54 4.58
N ALA A 149 13.75 -9.85 5.59
CA ALA A 149 14.07 -10.96 6.52
C ALA A 149 13.98 -12.35 5.84
N ARG A 150 12.97 -12.57 4.98
CA ARG A 150 12.72 -13.87 4.35
C ARG A 150 13.57 -14.14 3.11
N ARG A 151 13.82 -13.13 2.27
CA ARG A 151 14.39 -13.27 0.91
C ARG A 151 15.58 -12.36 0.64
N GLY A 152 15.96 -11.52 1.59
CA GLY A 152 17.05 -10.56 1.43
C GLY A 152 16.80 -9.57 0.29
N ILE A 153 17.88 -9.08 -0.30
CA ILE A 153 17.83 -8.09 -1.39
C ILE A 153 17.13 -8.65 -2.64
N ILE A 154 17.23 -9.94 -2.89
CA ILE A 154 16.53 -10.58 -4.01
C ILE A 154 15.02 -10.44 -3.85
N GLY A 155 14.51 -10.66 -2.62
CA GLY A 155 13.09 -10.45 -2.31
C GLY A 155 12.65 -9.00 -2.44
N ILE A 156 13.48 -8.06 -2.01
CA ILE A 156 13.21 -6.62 -2.16
C ILE A 156 13.12 -6.23 -3.64
N ILE A 157 14.07 -6.67 -4.47
CA ILE A 157 14.05 -6.39 -5.92
C ILE A 157 12.79 -6.98 -6.57
N ALA A 158 12.42 -8.22 -6.22
CA ALA A 158 11.21 -8.86 -6.72
C ALA A 158 9.95 -8.09 -6.28
N LEU A 159 9.87 -7.66 -5.01
CA LEU A 159 8.75 -6.88 -4.48
C LEU A 159 8.62 -5.52 -5.18
N ILE A 160 9.73 -4.81 -5.39
CA ILE A 160 9.74 -3.56 -6.16
C ILE A 160 9.23 -3.83 -7.58
N GLY A 161 9.66 -4.93 -8.22
CA GLY A 161 9.17 -5.35 -9.53
C GLY A 161 7.64 -5.56 -9.52
N ILE A 162 7.11 -6.25 -8.52
CA ILE A 162 5.67 -6.46 -8.35
C ILE A 162 4.92 -5.12 -8.28
N TYR A 163 5.40 -4.13 -7.56
CA TYR A 163 4.74 -2.83 -7.47
C TYR A 163 4.91 -1.95 -8.72
N VAL A 164 6.09 -1.97 -9.34
CA VAL A 164 6.45 -1.02 -10.40
C VAL A 164 6.06 -1.53 -11.80
N ILE A 165 6.28 -2.82 -12.10
CA ILE A 165 6.06 -3.35 -13.45
C ILE A 165 4.62 -3.16 -13.93
N PRO A 166 3.55 -3.43 -13.15
CA PRO A 166 2.18 -3.19 -13.57
C PRO A 166 1.92 -1.73 -13.96
N ILE A 167 2.43 -0.80 -13.17
CA ILE A 167 2.28 0.64 -13.43
C ILE A 167 2.96 1.01 -14.75
N LEU A 168 4.17 0.52 -14.99
CA LEU A 168 4.90 0.75 -16.24
C LEU A 168 4.17 0.16 -17.45
N LEU A 169 3.64 -1.06 -17.33
CA LEU A 169 2.85 -1.70 -18.38
C LEU A 169 1.59 -0.89 -18.69
N ILE A 170 0.83 -0.49 -17.68
CA ILE A 170 -0.38 0.32 -17.83
C ILE A 170 -0.07 1.64 -18.54
N ILE A 171 0.99 2.34 -18.12
CA ILE A 171 1.43 3.59 -18.76
C ILE A 171 1.87 3.35 -20.21
N SER A 172 2.57 2.26 -20.48
CA SER A 172 3.01 1.90 -21.84
C SER A 172 1.81 1.67 -22.77
N PHE A 173 0.83 0.86 -22.33
CA PHE A 173 -0.41 0.64 -23.08
C PHE A 173 -1.21 1.92 -23.28
N TYR A 174 -1.30 2.77 -22.24
CA TYR A 174 -1.96 4.07 -22.37
C TYR A 174 -1.33 4.95 -23.45
N ARG A 175 -0.01 5.06 -23.45
CA ARG A 175 0.72 5.86 -24.45
C ARG A 175 0.47 5.35 -25.86
N LYS A 176 0.49 4.03 -26.08
CA LYS A 176 0.15 3.43 -27.37
C LYS A 176 -1.28 3.72 -27.78
N ASN A 177 -2.23 3.51 -26.88
CA ASN A 177 -3.65 3.70 -27.16
C ASN A 177 -4.03 5.18 -27.37
N LYS A 178 -3.33 6.13 -26.73
CA LYS A 178 -3.62 7.56 -26.84
C LYS A 178 -3.66 8.04 -28.30
N TYR A 179 -2.77 7.54 -29.14
CA TYR A 179 -2.72 7.89 -30.56
C TYR A 179 -3.80 7.14 -31.36
N THR A 180 -4.06 5.89 -31.03
CA THR A 180 -5.02 5.04 -31.73
C THR A 180 -6.46 5.48 -31.51
N VAL A 181 -6.83 5.92 -30.28
CA VAL A 181 -8.23 6.28 -29.93
C VAL A 181 -8.54 7.77 -30.06
N LYS A 182 -7.62 8.60 -30.59
CA LYS A 182 -7.76 10.06 -30.60
C LYS A 182 -9.08 10.57 -31.18
N ASN A 183 -9.61 9.87 -32.16
CA ASN A 183 -10.86 10.26 -32.85
C ASN A 183 -12.12 9.61 -32.22
N ASN A 184 -12.00 8.85 -31.14
CA ASN A 184 -13.12 8.20 -30.45
C ASN A 184 -13.13 8.62 -28.96
N GLU A 185 -13.98 9.59 -28.64
CA GLU A 185 -14.08 10.16 -27.28
C GLU A 185 -14.42 9.10 -26.22
N ARG A 186 -15.31 8.15 -26.56
CA ARG A 186 -15.69 7.09 -25.62
C ARG A 186 -14.51 6.18 -25.27
N LEU A 187 -13.75 5.72 -26.28
CA LEU A 187 -12.58 4.87 -26.06
C LEU A 187 -11.44 5.65 -25.38
N THR A 188 -11.31 6.94 -25.70
CA THR A 188 -10.36 7.82 -25.00
C THR A 188 -10.68 7.92 -23.50
N SER A 189 -11.96 8.09 -23.16
CA SER A 189 -12.41 8.15 -21.77
C SER A 189 -12.22 6.83 -21.04
N ILE A 190 -12.52 5.70 -21.67
CA ILE A 190 -12.29 4.37 -21.10
C ILE A 190 -10.79 4.13 -20.87
N ASN A 191 -9.95 4.46 -21.86
CA ASN A 191 -8.50 4.30 -21.72
C ASN A 191 -7.92 5.12 -20.54
N LYS A 192 -8.37 6.37 -20.38
CA LYS A 192 -8.01 7.21 -19.22
C LYS A 192 -8.47 6.58 -17.90
N PHE A 193 -9.71 6.11 -17.86
CA PHE A 193 -10.27 5.45 -16.67
C PHE A 193 -9.46 4.23 -16.26
N LEU A 194 -9.09 3.36 -17.20
CA LEU A 194 -8.29 2.16 -16.94
C LEU A 194 -6.91 2.50 -16.36
N VAL A 195 -6.27 3.54 -16.90
CA VAL A 195 -4.96 4.01 -16.35
C VAL A 195 -5.10 4.50 -14.93
N ILE A 196 -6.09 5.37 -14.68
CA ILE A 196 -6.32 5.95 -13.35
C ILE A 196 -6.59 4.83 -12.34
N SER A 197 -7.52 3.93 -12.66
CA SER A 197 -7.86 2.80 -11.79
C SER A 197 -6.65 1.90 -11.52
N GLY A 198 -5.88 1.58 -12.56
CA GLY A 198 -4.70 0.75 -12.42
C GLY A 198 -3.63 1.39 -11.55
N VAL A 199 -3.29 2.65 -11.79
CA VAL A 199 -2.30 3.35 -10.97
C VAL A 199 -2.76 3.45 -9.52
N LEU A 200 -4.03 3.76 -9.27
CA LEU A 200 -4.58 3.84 -7.91
C LEU A 200 -4.53 2.49 -7.20
N ILE A 201 -4.88 1.38 -7.87
CA ILE A 201 -4.84 0.04 -7.29
C ILE A 201 -3.40 -0.31 -6.90
N TYR A 202 -2.44 -0.26 -7.84
CA TYR A 202 -1.08 -0.74 -7.58
C TYR A 202 -0.29 0.18 -6.65
N PHE A 203 -0.54 1.48 -6.71
CA PHE A 203 0.01 2.40 -5.72
C PHE A 203 -0.63 2.21 -4.35
N GLY A 204 -1.93 1.92 -4.29
CA GLY A 204 -2.61 1.53 -3.06
C GLY A 204 -1.95 0.30 -2.41
N TYR A 205 -1.67 -0.75 -3.18
CA TYR A 205 -0.93 -1.92 -2.70
C TYR A 205 0.43 -1.55 -2.12
N PHE A 206 1.19 -0.68 -2.79
CA PHE A 206 2.48 -0.19 -2.28
C PHE A 206 2.32 0.52 -0.93
N ILE A 207 1.37 1.46 -0.81
CA ILE A 207 1.15 2.20 0.44
C ILE A 207 0.70 1.26 1.57
N PHE A 208 -0.23 0.36 1.30
CA PHE A 208 -0.68 -0.60 2.30
C PHE A 208 0.41 -1.59 2.68
N GLY A 209 1.28 -2.00 1.76
CA GLY A 209 2.44 -2.84 2.01
C GLY A 209 3.47 -2.24 2.98
N LEU A 210 3.44 -0.92 3.21
CA LEU A 210 4.25 -0.27 4.25
C LEU A 210 3.72 -0.51 5.67
N SER A 211 2.46 -0.92 5.82
CA SER A 211 1.80 -1.08 7.11
C SER A 211 1.19 -2.46 7.34
N ASP A 212 1.20 -3.33 6.32
CA ASP A 212 0.75 -4.72 6.41
C ASP A 212 1.41 -5.58 5.30
N VAL A 213 1.10 -6.90 5.27
CA VAL A 213 1.62 -7.86 4.29
C VAL A 213 0.48 -8.42 3.42
N PHE A 214 0.08 -7.65 2.41
CA PHE A 214 -1.10 -7.97 1.60
C PHE A 214 -0.93 -9.23 0.75
N PHE A 215 0.29 -9.51 0.28
CA PHE A 215 0.55 -10.70 -0.54
C PHE A 215 0.55 -12.01 0.23
N THR A 216 0.49 -11.97 1.56
CA THR A 216 0.31 -13.16 2.41
C THR A 216 -1.14 -13.65 2.39
N PHE A 217 -2.10 -12.76 2.12
CA PHE A 217 -3.53 -13.10 2.09
C PHE A 217 -3.97 -13.50 0.69
N VAL A 218 -4.69 -14.64 0.58
CA VAL A 218 -5.23 -15.16 -0.69
C VAL A 218 -6.08 -14.11 -1.41
N ILE A 219 -6.91 -13.37 -0.70
CA ILE A 219 -7.76 -12.31 -1.26
C ILE A 219 -6.89 -11.19 -1.83
N GLY A 220 -5.81 -10.81 -1.13
CA GLY A 220 -4.91 -9.74 -1.56
C GLY A 220 -4.25 -10.04 -2.90
N HIS A 221 -3.55 -11.16 -3.01
CA HIS A 221 -2.86 -11.50 -4.26
C HIS A 221 -3.81 -11.85 -5.41
N ASN A 222 -4.97 -12.46 -5.13
CA ASN A 222 -5.97 -12.72 -6.16
C ASN A 222 -6.53 -11.41 -6.73
N PHE A 223 -6.93 -10.46 -5.88
CA PHE A 223 -7.41 -9.17 -6.34
C PHE A 223 -6.35 -8.42 -7.15
N TYR A 224 -5.09 -8.47 -6.71
CA TYR A 224 -3.96 -7.92 -7.46
C TYR A 224 -3.86 -8.50 -8.86
N LEU A 225 -3.83 -9.83 -9.00
CA LEU A 225 -3.67 -10.52 -10.29
C LEU A 225 -4.87 -10.31 -11.20
N PHE A 226 -6.10 -10.48 -10.69
CA PHE A 226 -7.31 -10.30 -11.50
C PHE A 226 -7.48 -8.87 -11.99
N SER A 227 -7.17 -7.87 -11.15
CA SER A 227 -7.21 -6.47 -11.57
C SER A 227 -6.19 -6.18 -12.66
N LEU A 228 -4.99 -6.76 -12.58
CA LEU A 228 -3.95 -6.62 -13.61
C LEU A 228 -4.40 -7.21 -14.95
N ILE A 229 -4.87 -8.47 -14.92
CA ILE A 229 -5.36 -9.16 -16.12
C ILE A 229 -6.51 -8.36 -16.76
N PHE A 230 -7.47 -7.93 -15.96
CA PHE A 230 -8.63 -7.16 -16.44
C PHE A 230 -8.20 -5.85 -17.11
N ILE A 231 -7.35 -5.06 -16.45
CA ILE A 231 -6.91 -3.77 -16.97
C ILE A 231 -6.10 -3.94 -18.26
N LEU A 232 -5.11 -4.82 -18.26
CA LEU A 232 -4.25 -5.02 -19.43
C LEU A 232 -5.01 -5.61 -20.61
N SER A 233 -5.92 -6.58 -20.39
CA SER A 233 -6.77 -7.15 -21.43
C SER A 233 -7.72 -6.11 -22.01
N SER A 234 -8.31 -5.26 -21.17
CA SER A 234 -9.18 -4.17 -21.62
C SER A 234 -8.41 -3.15 -22.48
N MET A 235 -7.20 -2.79 -22.07
CA MET A 235 -6.34 -1.89 -22.84
C MET A 235 -5.90 -2.50 -24.18
N GLN A 236 -5.60 -3.80 -24.19
CA GLN A 236 -5.25 -4.52 -25.42
C GLN A 236 -6.46 -4.62 -26.36
N TRP A 237 -7.66 -4.84 -25.84
CA TRP A 237 -8.89 -4.83 -26.63
C TRP A 237 -9.13 -3.47 -27.30
N ILE A 238 -8.97 -2.37 -26.57
CA ILE A 238 -9.06 -1.02 -27.13
C ILE A 238 -8.08 -0.85 -28.31
N GLN A 239 -6.85 -1.33 -28.18
CA GLN A 239 -5.86 -1.26 -29.24
C GLN A 239 -6.30 -2.00 -30.51
N LYS A 240 -6.82 -3.23 -30.36
CA LYS A 240 -7.27 -4.08 -31.47
C LYS A 240 -8.52 -3.54 -32.16
N THR A 241 -9.44 -2.95 -31.42
CA THR A 241 -10.71 -2.44 -31.96
C THR A 241 -10.52 -1.23 -32.86
N ASN A 242 -9.49 -0.44 -32.64
CA ASN A 242 -9.18 0.75 -33.46
C ASN A 242 -8.15 0.52 -34.57
N SER A 243 -7.54 -0.66 -34.66
CA SER A 243 -6.62 -1.02 -35.75
C SER A 243 -7.35 -1.66 -36.95
N LYS A 244 -8.67 -1.83 -36.86
CA LYS A 244 -9.57 -2.23 -37.93
C LYS A 244 -10.34 -1.02 -38.46
#